data_114d42bc1c61a03978251cbdf57b00e7
#
_entry.id   114d42bc1c61a03978251cbdf57b00e7
#
_cell.length_a   1.000
_cell.length_b   1.000
_cell.length_c   1.000
_cell.angle_alpha   90.00
_cell.angle_beta   90.00
_cell.angle_gamma   90.00
#
_symmetry.space_group_name_H-M   'P 1'
#
loop_
_entity.id
_entity.type
_entity.pdbx_description
1 polymer ?
#
loop_
_entity_poly.entity_id
_entity_poly.type
_entity_poly.pdbx_seq_one_letter_code
_entity_poly.pdbx_strand_id
1 'polypeptide(L)'
;MSDNVLLQLNDEPRFDAIEVAQIEPAMKQAMTEARTAIAAVKGRTDITWDNTVTRLTDITEQVGRIWGVVAHLNSVVDTPELRAVYNGLMPEVTQFFTEISLDIALYGRFKAIKAAPEFAHLSAAEQKKLDNDLRDFVLSGAELSPENQEIFAGLQTESAQLSAQFSQNVMDATDAFALYFADGYALAGLAQPASSPCSADAEEAVLERDSKLTGLPVDALAMFAAAAEAEGKTGYKIGLQIPHYLAVMQYSDNRALREQMYKAYVTRASELGDAKLDNTANIKRILEIAAQESQLLGFANYAELALATKMAETPDQVTAFLR
;
A
#
# COMPACT_ATOMS: atom_id res chain seq x y z
N MET A 1 12.30 29.57 8.15
CA MET A 1 11.27 28.51 8.09
C MET A 1 11.53 27.75 6.80
N SER A 2 11.52 26.44 6.82
CA SER A 2 11.78 25.63 5.63
C SER A 2 10.63 25.82 4.64
N ASP A 3 10.95 26.18 3.37
CA ASP A 3 9.95 26.28 2.30
C ASP A 3 9.43 24.90 1.84
N ASN A 4 9.80 23.82 2.55
CA ASN A 4 9.42 22.46 2.20
C ASN A 4 7.94 22.23 2.53
N VAL A 5 7.14 22.00 1.50
CA VAL A 5 5.68 21.83 1.62
C VAL A 5 5.28 20.60 2.44
N LEU A 6 6.13 19.56 2.51
CA LEU A 6 5.89 18.37 3.32
C LEU A 6 5.97 18.63 4.83
N LEU A 7 6.63 19.70 5.27
CA LEU A 7 6.67 20.12 6.67
C LEU A 7 5.50 21.02 7.07
N GLN A 8 4.62 21.34 6.13
CA GLN A 8 3.48 22.26 6.31
C GLN A 8 2.14 21.55 6.07
N LEU A 9 2.05 20.25 6.37
CA LEU A 9 0.85 19.43 6.16
C LEU A 9 -0.22 19.68 7.25
N ASN A 10 -0.65 20.94 7.42
CA ASN A 10 -1.73 21.28 8.35
C ASN A 10 -3.13 21.00 7.77
N ASP A 11 -3.23 21.05 6.43
CA ASP A 11 -4.46 20.87 5.66
C ASP A 11 -4.26 19.72 4.62
N GLU A 12 -4.95 19.82 3.49
CA GLU A 12 -4.78 18.88 2.37
C GLU A 12 -3.38 18.97 1.78
N PRO A 13 -2.73 17.79 1.48
CA PRO A 13 -1.41 17.80 0.86
C PRO A 13 -1.42 18.48 -0.51
N ARG A 14 -0.49 19.39 -0.72
CA ARG A 14 -0.30 20.07 -2.00
C ARG A 14 0.54 19.23 -2.95
N PHE A 15 -0.06 18.19 -3.50
CA PHE A 15 0.60 17.24 -4.40
C PHE A 15 1.25 17.92 -5.62
N ASP A 16 0.67 19.03 -6.09
CA ASP A 16 1.15 19.85 -7.19
C ASP A 16 2.50 20.56 -6.91
N ALA A 17 2.86 20.71 -5.64
CA ALA A 17 4.04 21.44 -5.19
C ALA A 17 5.10 20.55 -4.52
N ILE A 18 4.89 19.23 -4.50
CA ILE A 18 5.85 18.29 -3.90
C ILE A 18 6.90 17.91 -4.94
N GLU A 19 8.16 18.18 -4.65
CA GLU A 19 9.30 17.75 -5.43
C GLU A 19 10.02 16.58 -4.76
N VAL A 20 10.51 15.60 -5.53
CA VAL A 20 11.20 14.41 -5.01
C VAL A 20 12.39 14.78 -4.13
N ALA A 21 13.13 15.83 -4.50
CA ALA A 21 14.30 16.34 -3.75
C ALA A 21 13.93 16.87 -2.34
N GLN A 22 12.68 17.18 -2.08
CA GLN A 22 12.20 17.68 -0.78
C GLN A 22 11.89 16.55 0.22
N ILE A 23 11.69 15.32 -0.25
CA ILE A 23 11.18 14.19 0.55
C ILE A 23 12.18 13.79 1.63
N GLU A 24 13.40 13.45 1.23
CA GLU A 24 14.42 12.98 2.19
C GLU A 24 14.74 14.03 3.26
N PRO A 25 14.98 15.31 2.93
CA PRO A 25 15.18 16.36 3.94
C PRO A 25 14.01 16.51 4.90
N ALA A 26 12.75 16.51 4.39
CA ALA A 26 11.57 16.62 5.23
C ALA A 26 11.43 15.45 6.23
N MET A 27 11.59 14.22 5.74
CA MET A 27 11.50 13.03 6.58
C MET A 27 12.58 13.02 7.66
N LYS A 28 13.83 13.30 7.33
CA LYS A 28 14.94 13.34 8.29
C LYS A 28 14.75 14.44 9.34
N GLN A 29 14.27 15.60 8.93
CA GLN A 29 13.94 16.68 9.85
C GLN A 29 12.80 16.28 10.79
N ALA A 30 11.67 15.79 10.27
CA ALA A 30 10.51 15.40 11.07
C ALA A 30 10.86 14.29 12.07
N MET A 31 11.58 13.25 11.67
CA MET A 31 12.02 12.19 12.59
C MET A 31 12.99 12.71 13.67
N THR A 32 13.88 13.65 13.35
CA THR A 32 14.81 14.24 14.32
C THR A 32 14.07 15.09 15.35
N GLU A 33 13.14 15.93 14.91
CA GLU A 33 12.29 16.73 15.78
C GLU A 33 11.41 15.84 16.66
N ALA A 34 10.84 14.78 16.09
CA ALA A 34 10.03 13.79 16.79
C ALA A 34 10.85 13.08 17.89
N ARG A 35 12.06 12.59 17.62
CA ARG A 35 12.93 11.98 18.63
C ARG A 35 13.25 12.93 19.76
N THR A 36 13.50 14.21 19.46
CA THR A 36 13.75 15.25 20.48
C THR A 36 12.52 15.47 21.35
N ALA A 37 11.34 15.55 20.73
CA ALA A 37 10.09 15.74 21.47
C ALA A 37 9.71 14.50 22.31
N ILE A 38 9.95 13.29 21.82
CA ILE A 38 9.76 12.03 22.56
C ILE A 38 10.70 11.98 23.77
N ALA A 39 11.96 12.36 23.61
CA ALA A 39 12.90 12.43 24.73
C ALA A 39 12.43 13.42 25.81
N ALA A 40 11.86 14.56 25.41
CA ALA A 40 11.27 15.51 26.34
C ALA A 40 10.03 14.93 27.07
N VAL A 41 9.16 14.18 26.38
CA VAL A 41 8.04 13.45 27.03
C VAL A 41 8.58 12.48 28.07
N LYS A 42 9.59 11.69 27.74
CA LYS A 42 10.20 10.70 28.68
C LYS A 42 10.87 11.35 29.89
N GLY A 43 11.43 12.53 29.73
CA GLY A 43 12.11 13.28 30.79
C GLY A 43 11.19 13.95 31.82
N ARG A 44 9.88 14.02 31.57
CA ARG A 44 8.92 14.65 32.50
C ARG A 44 8.71 13.80 33.77
N THR A 45 8.59 14.46 34.89
CA THR A 45 8.28 13.81 36.20
C THR A 45 6.77 13.65 36.39
N ASP A 46 5.97 14.59 35.86
CA ASP A 46 4.51 14.52 35.83
C ASP A 46 4.06 13.68 34.64
N ILE A 47 3.14 12.74 34.87
CA ILE A 47 2.60 11.85 33.82
C ILE A 47 1.09 12.07 33.78
N THR A 48 0.62 12.64 32.65
CA THR A 48 -0.80 12.86 32.38
C THR A 48 -1.14 12.36 30.99
N TRP A 49 -2.44 12.20 30.72
CA TRP A 49 -2.94 11.88 29.37
C TRP A 49 -2.41 12.90 28.33
N ASP A 50 -2.61 14.20 28.58
CA ASP A 50 -2.27 15.24 27.60
C ASP A 50 -0.76 15.32 27.30
N ASN A 51 0.09 15.28 28.35
CA ASN A 51 1.53 15.44 28.17
C ASN A 51 2.25 14.18 27.71
N THR A 52 1.54 13.05 27.65
CA THR A 52 2.10 11.76 27.27
C THR A 52 1.38 11.21 26.03
N VAL A 53 0.09 10.82 26.14
CA VAL A 53 -0.62 10.15 25.04
C VAL A 53 -0.95 11.12 23.91
N THR A 54 -1.60 12.25 24.21
CA THR A 54 -1.92 13.28 23.21
C THR A 54 -0.63 13.78 22.57
N ARG A 55 0.36 14.13 23.38
CA ARG A 55 1.62 14.66 22.86
C ARG A 55 2.37 13.67 21.98
N LEU A 56 2.42 12.38 22.35
CA LEU A 56 3.05 11.35 21.52
C LEU A 56 2.29 11.16 20.19
N THR A 57 0.96 11.19 20.25
CA THR A 57 0.11 11.09 19.07
C THR A 57 0.41 12.22 18.08
N ASP A 58 0.43 13.48 18.55
CA ASP A 58 0.72 14.65 17.68
C ASP A 58 2.10 14.55 17.02
N ILE A 59 3.10 14.11 17.79
CA ILE A 59 4.48 13.96 17.31
C ILE A 59 4.57 12.89 16.22
N THR A 60 3.96 11.73 16.44
CA THR A 60 4.02 10.61 15.51
C THR A 60 3.14 10.83 14.30
N GLU A 61 2.01 11.54 14.46
CA GLU A 61 1.13 11.91 13.35
C GLU A 61 1.87 12.75 12.30
N GLN A 62 2.67 13.72 12.70
CA GLN A 62 3.43 14.56 11.77
C GLN A 62 4.33 13.71 10.86
N VAL A 63 5.11 12.79 11.43
CA VAL A 63 5.97 11.88 10.67
C VAL A 63 5.13 10.94 9.79
N GLY A 64 4.05 10.38 10.35
CA GLY A 64 3.14 9.49 9.64
C GLY A 64 2.45 10.15 8.45
N ARG A 65 2.04 11.41 8.57
CA ARG A 65 1.41 12.17 7.45
C ARG A 65 2.38 12.39 6.30
N ILE A 66 3.62 12.80 6.58
CA ILE A 66 4.64 12.97 5.54
C ILE A 66 4.89 11.63 4.85
N TRP A 67 5.11 10.57 5.61
CA TRP A 67 5.35 9.24 5.05
C TRP A 67 4.15 8.72 4.26
N GLY A 68 2.93 8.94 4.73
CA GLY A 68 1.70 8.57 4.02
C GLY A 68 1.59 9.25 2.65
N VAL A 69 1.93 10.53 2.55
CA VAL A 69 1.97 11.28 1.28
C VAL A 69 3.02 10.69 0.34
N VAL A 70 4.23 10.39 0.84
CA VAL A 70 5.32 9.81 0.04
C VAL A 70 4.95 8.40 -0.44
N ALA A 71 4.39 7.57 0.42
CA ALA A 71 3.94 6.22 0.08
C ALA A 71 2.82 6.25 -0.97
N HIS A 72 1.88 7.20 -0.85
CA HIS A 72 0.84 7.40 -1.86
C HIS A 72 1.42 7.78 -3.21
N LEU A 73 2.31 8.77 -3.27
CA LEU A 73 2.98 9.16 -4.52
C LEU A 73 3.75 7.98 -5.12
N ASN A 74 4.47 7.21 -4.31
CA ASN A 74 5.17 6.02 -4.80
C ASN A 74 4.21 4.98 -5.41
N SER A 75 2.99 4.86 -4.88
CA SER A 75 2.00 3.90 -5.38
C SER A 75 1.29 4.31 -6.67
N VAL A 76 1.24 5.63 -6.99
CA VAL A 76 0.44 6.14 -8.12
C VAL A 76 1.26 6.89 -9.19
N VAL A 77 2.40 7.49 -8.83
CA VAL A 77 3.30 8.21 -9.76
C VAL A 77 4.50 7.36 -10.14
N ASP A 78 5.14 6.73 -9.16
CA ASP A 78 6.17 5.68 -9.27
C ASP A 78 7.28 5.97 -10.30
N THR A 79 7.88 7.17 -10.23
CA THR A 79 9.07 7.43 -11.04
C THR A 79 10.30 6.73 -10.45
N PRO A 80 11.33 6.41 -11.27
CA PRO A 80 12.58 5.80 -10.78
C PRO A 80 13.24 6.59 -9.64
N GLU A 81 13.21 7.91 -9.70
CA GLU A 81 13.80 8.81 -8.69
C GLU A 81 13.00 8.74 -7.39
N LEU A 82 11.66 8.76 -7.47
CA LEU A 82 10.78 8.66 -6.31
C LEU A 82 10.92 7.30 -5.64
N ARG A 83 10.92 6.22 -6.42
CA ARG A 83 11.12 4.84 -5.94
C ARG A 83 12.46 4.69 -5.21
N ALA A 84 13.55 5.29 -5.73
CA ALA A 84 14.85 5.25 -5.10
C ALA A 84 14.85 5.94 -3.73
N VAL A 85 14.24 7.13 -3.63
CA VAL A 85 14.11 7.88 -2.37
C VAL A 85 13.21 7.13 -1.38
N TYR A 86 12.06 6.61 -1.84
CA TYR A 86 11.13 5.83 -1.01
C TYR A 86 11.82 4.59 -0.40
N ASN A 87 12.49 3.78 -1.25
CA ASN A 87 13.18 2.57 -0.81
C ASN A 87 14.35 2.88 0.13
N GLY A 88 15.06 3.99 -0.08
CA GLY A 88 16.15 4.44 0.79
C GLY A 88 15.66 4.87 2.19
N LEU A 89 14.50 5.52 2.27
CA LEU A 89 13.92 6.00 3.52
C LEU A 89 13.16 4.94 4.30
N MET A 90 12.61 3.94 3.63
CA MET A 90 11.75 2.93 4.26
C MET A 90 12.38 2.26 5.49
N PRO A 91 13.65 1.79 5.46
CA PRO A 91 14.29 1.22 6.65
C PRO A 91 14.38 2.21 7.80
N GLU A 92 14.69 3.49 7.53
CA GLU A 92 14.82 4.54 8.56
C GLU A 92 13.47 4.85 9.20
N VAL A 93 12.39 4.90 8.42
CA VAL A 93 11.02 5.12 8.90
C VAL A 93 10.53 3.92 9.70
N THR A 94 10.77 2.71 9.19
CA THR A 94 10.42 1.46 9.92
C THR A 94 11.15 1.41 11.26
N GLN A 95 12.45 1.70 11.27
CA GLN A 95 13.23 1.76 12.51
C GLN A 95 12.68 2.81 13.48
N PHE A 96 12.34 4.02 12.99
CA PHE A 96 11.79 5.09 13.83
C PHE A 96 10.51 4.66 14.58
N PHE A 97 9.56 4.05 13.89
CA PHE A 97 8.32 3.58 14.53
C PHE A 97 8.57 2.35 15.43
N THR A 98 9.48 1.48 15.06
CA THR A 98 9.89 0.32 15.88
C THR A 98 10.55 0.77 17.20
N GLU A 99 11.44 1.76 17.15
CA GLU A 99 12.06 2.36 18.34
C GLU A 99 11.00 2.87 19.35
N ILE A 100 9.92 3.50 18.86
CA ILE A 100 8.82 3.99 19.70
C ILE A 100 8.03 2.82 20.30
N SER A 101 7.69 1.84 19.47
CA SER A 101 6.89 0.68 19.86
C SER A 101 7.60 -0.23 20.87
N LEU A 102 8.93 -0.26 20.86
CA LEU A 102 9.77 -1.02 21.77
C LEU A 102 10.23 -0.21 23.00
N ASP A 103 9.84 1.07 23.10
CA ASP A 103 10.31 1.94 24.19
C ASP A 103 9.64 1.60 25.53
N ILE A 104 10.36 0.87 26.38
CA ILE A 104 9.90 0.45 27.71
C ILE A 104 9.56 1.64 28.60
N ALA A 105 10.27 2.79 28.46
CA ALA A 105 9.99 3.98 29.25
C ALA A 105 8.66 4.62 28.85
N LEU A 106 8.35 4.70 27.55
CA LEU A 106 7.03 5.12 27.06
C LEU A 106 5.95 4.14 27.53
N TYR A 107 6.14 2.84 27.33
CA TYR A 107 5.21 1.80 27.78
C TYR A 107 4.91 1.92 29.28
N GLY A 108 5.94 2.14 30.11
CA GLY A 108 5.79 2.38 31.54
C GLY A 108 4.93 3.61 31.87
N ARG A 109 5.06 4.70 31.08
CA ARG A 109 4.23 5.91 31.25
C ARG A 109 2.75 5.63 30.91
N PHE A 110 2.48 4.88 29.83
CA PHE A 110 1.12 4.48 29.47
C PHE A 110 0.49 3.59 30.56
N LYS A 111 1.24 2.65 31.12
CA LYS A 111 0.79 1.84 32.28
C LYS A 111 0.51 2.71 33.51
N ALA A 112 1.33 3.73 33.77
CA ALA A 112 1.10 4.64 34.88
C ALA A 112 -0.20 5.44 34.72
N ILE A 113 -0.52 5.92 33.51
CA ILE A 113 -1.81 6.60 33.24
C ILE A 113 -2.98 5.64 33.45
N LYS A 114 -2.87 4.38 32.98
CA LYS A 114 -3.90 3.36 33.18
C LYS A 114 -4.18 3.05 34.65
N ALA A 115 -3.15 3.07 35.48
CA ALA A 115 -3.22 2.81 36.91
C ALA A 115 -3.63 4.03 37.75
N ALA A 116 -3.61 5.23 37.18
CA ALA A 116 -3.92 6.47 37.89
C ALA A 116 -5.44 6.63 38.08
N PRO A 117 -5.89 7.24 39.20
CA PRO A 117 -7.31 7.52 39.44
C PRO A 117 -7.95 8.35 38.31
N GLU A 118 -7.18 9.21 37.67
CA GLU A 118 -7.60 10.08 36.57
C GLU A 118 -8.06 9.29 35.35
N PHE A 119 -7.62 8.04 35.17
CA PHE A 119 -8.07 7.19 34.08
C PHE A 119 -9.60 7.03 34.04
N ALA A 120 -10.25 6.94 35.20
CA ALA A 120 -11.70 6.83 35.31
C ALA A 120 -12.45 8.09 34.82
N HIS A 121 -11.76 9.24 34.73
CA HIS A 121 -12.31 10.51 34.27
C HIS A 121 -12.10 10.74 32.77
N LEU A 122 -11.30 9.92 32.10
CA LEU A 122 -11.16 9.96 30.65
C LEU A 122 -12.45 9.52 29.98
N SER A 123 -12.74 10.05 28.80
CA SER A 123 -13.84 9.59 27.97
C SER A 123 -13.69 8.11 27.59
N ALA A 124 -14.78 7.45 27.24
CA ALA A 124 -14.74 6.05 26.79
C ALA A 124 -13.81 5.84 25.57
N ALA A 125 -13.70 6.84 24.68
CA ALA A 125 -12.80 6.82 23.54
C ALA A 125 -11.34 6.87 23.97
N GLU A 126 -10.98 7.75 24.90
CA GLU A 126 -9.61 7.88 25.43
C GLU A 126 -9.20 6.63 26.23
N GLN A 127 -10.10 6.10 27.04
CA GLN A 127 -9.85 4.83 27.76
C GLN A 127 -9.60 3.68 26.77
N LYS A 128 -10.42 3.57 25.71
CA LYS A 128 -10.26 2.56 24.68
C LYS A 128 -8.97 2.75 23.87
N LYS A 129 -8.61 4.01 23.58
CA LYS A 129 -7.33 4.33 22.92
C LYS A 129 -6.15 3.85 23.78
N LEU A 130 -6.14 4.17 25.08
CA LEU A 130 -5.07 3.75 25.96
C LEU A 130 -4.95 2.22 26.04
N ASP A 131 -6.09 1.51 26.10
CA ASP A 131 -6.11 0.05 26.10
C ASP A 131 -5.55 -0.53 24.80
N ASN A 132 -5.90 0.07 23.68
CA ASN A 132 -5.36 -0.31 22.38
C ASN A 132 -3.85 -0.03 22.30
N ASP A 133 -3.40 1.16 22.72
CA ASP A 133 -1.99 1.54 22.70
C ASP A 133 -1.16 0.57 23.57
N LEU A 134 -1.63 0.23 24.77
CA LEU A 134 -0.97 -0.75 25.65
C LEU A 134 -0.87 -2.14 25.02
N ARG A 135 -1.96 -2.61 24.41
CA ARG A 135 -1.96 -3.86 23.63
C ARG A 135 -0.95 -3.77 22.49
N ASP A 136 -0.94 -2.67 21.75
CA ASP A 136 -0.09 -2.49 20.58
C ASP A 136 1.40 -2.41 20.97
N PHE A 137 1.75 -1.83 22.13
CA PHE A 137 3.09 -1.95 22.71
C PHE A 137 3.50 -3.42 22.94
N VAL A 138 2.60 -4.22 23.52
CA VAL A 138 2.87 -5.66 23.76
C VAL A 138 3.04 -6.40 22.43
N LEU A 139 2.13 -6.16 21.47
CA LEU A 139 2.20 -6.78 20.14
C LEU A 139 3.41 -6.32 19.31
N SER A 140 3.93 -5.14 19.59
CA SER A 140 5.16 -4.64 18.98
C SER A 140 6.43 -5.16 19.68
N GLY A 141 6.30 -5.94 20.75
CA GLY A 141 7.42 -6.58 21.43
C GLY A 141 7.99 -5.81 22.61
N ALA A 142 7.28 -4.81 23.18
CA ALA A 142 7.76 -4.04 24.33
C ALA A 142 8.05 -4.90 25.59
N GLU A 143 7.43 -6.07 25.70
CA GLU A 143 7.66 -7.02 26.82
C GLU A 143 8.68 -8.12 26.48
N LEU A 144 9.24 -8.11 25.27
CA LEU A 144 10.31 -9.03 24.87
C LEU A 144 11.61 -8.72 25.62
N SER A 145 12.45 -9.73 25.77
CA SER A 145 13.83 -9.52 26.24
C SER A 145 14.60 -8.63 25.25
N PRO A 146 15.63 -7.90 25.68
CA PRO A 146 16.43 -7.05 24.78
C PRO A 146 16.97 -7.80 23.56
N GLU A 147 17.37 -9.04 23.70
CA GLU A 147 17.83 -9.90 22.62
C GLU A 147 16.69 -10.18 21.60
N ASN A 148 15.50 -10.54 22.11
CA ASN A 148 14.34 -10.80 21.27
C ASN A 148 13.79 -9.51 20.62
N GLN A 149 13.95 -8.35 21.26
CA GLN A 149 13.59 -7.05 20.67
C GLN A 149 14.46 -6.73 19.46
N GLU A 150 15.77 -7.01 19.53
CA GLU A 150 16.67 -6.81 18.39
C GLU A 150 16.30 -7.74 17.22
N ILE A 151 16.02 -9.03 17.48
CA ILE A 151 15.54 -9.97 16.48
C ILE A 151 14.22 -9.48 15.88
N PHE A 152 13.26 -9.08 16.70
CA PHE A 152 11.94 -8.62 16.25
C PHE A 152 12.04 -7.36 15.37
N ALA A 153 12.85 -6.38 15.76
CA ALA A 153 13.10 -5.17 14.97
C ALA A 153 13.73 -5.48 13.60
N GLY A 154 14.65 -6.45 13.57
CA GLY A 154 15.23 -6.95 12.32
C GLY A 154 14.18 -7.58 11.40
N LEU A 155 13.30 -8.43 11.94
CA LEU A 155 12.20 -9.06 11.20
C LEU A 155 11.21 -8.01 10.65
N GLN A 156 10.84 -7.01 11.43
CA GLN A 156 9.97 -5.91 10.98
C GLN A 156 10.57 -5.13 9.80
N THR A 157 11.86 -4.81 9.89
CA THR A 157 12.55 -4.10 8.82
C THR A 157 12.61 -4.94 7.53
N GLU A 158 12.96 -6.22 7.65
CA GLU A 158 12.99 -7.15 6.50
C GLU A 158 11.59 -7.34 5.90
N SER A 159 10.55 -7.50 6.73
CA SER A 159 9.15 -7.62 6.30
C SER A 159 8.69 -6.41 5.50
N ALA A 160 9.01 -5.19 5.96
CA ALA A 160 8.68 -3.95 5.24
C ALA A 160 9.34 -3.89 3.86
N GLN A 161 10.63 -4.25 3.76
CA GLN A 161 11.37 -4.28 2.49
C GLN A 161 10.80 -5.31 1.52
N LEU A 162 10.53 -6.53 1.98
CA LEU A 162 9.94 -7.59 1.15
C LEU A 162 8.53 -7.25 0.67
N SER A 163 7.72 -6.61 1.52
CA SER A 163 6.37 -6.18 1.15
C SER A 163 6.39 -5.08 0.09
N ALA A 164 7.33 -4.14 0.18
CA ALA A 164 7.52 -3.13 -0.85
C ALA A 164 8.04 -3.75 -2.16
N GLN A 165 9.02 -4.66 -2.09
CA GLN A 165 9.52 -5.37 -3.25
C GLN A 165 8.41 -6.20 -3.93
N PHE A 166 7.56 -6.86 -3.14
CA PHE A 166 6.38 -7.57 -3.66
C PHE A 166 5.47 -6.64 -4.46
N SER A 167 5.13 -5.49 -3.89
CA SER A 167 4.25 -4.51 -4.53
C SER A 167 4.87 -3.94 -5.80
N GLN A 168 6.15 -3.60 -5.78
CA GLN A 168 6.88 -3.09 -6.94
C GLN A 168 6.95 -4.13 -8.06
N ASN A 169 7.24 -5.38 -7.75
CA ASN A 169 7.26 -6.46 -8.74
C ASN A 169 5.89 -6.64 -9.41
N VAL A 170 4.80 -6.51 -8.65
CA VAL A 170 3.43 -6.58 -9.21
C VAL A 170 3.15 -5.38 -10.11
N MET A 171 3.55 -4.16 -9.72
CA MET A 171 3.40 -2.97 -10.54
C MET A 171 4.21 -3.10 -11.84
N ASP A 172 5.48 -3.43 -11.74
CA ASP A 172 6.38 -3.57 -12.90
C ASP A 172 5.88 -4.66 -13.86
N ALA A 173 5.40 -5.80 -13.35
CA ALA A 173 4.81 -6.86 -14.17
C ALA A 173 3.48 -6.44 -14.82
N THR A 174 2.71 -5.58 -14.15
CA THR A 174 1.47 -5.02 -14.69
C THR A 174 1.76 -4.05 -15.83
N ASP A 175 2.75 -3.18 -15.67
CA ASP A 175 3.10 -2.14 -16.64
C ASP A 175 3.92 -2.67 -17.82
N ALA A 176 4.70 -3.72 -17.61
CA ALA A 176 5.46 -4.38 -18.68
C ALA A 176 4.58 -5.08 -19.71
N PHE A 177 3.34 -5.45 -19.35
CA PHE A 177 2.43 -6.13 -20.28
C PHE A 177 1.64 -5.12 -21.11
N ALA A 178 1.69 -5.28 -22.45
CA ALA A 178 0.85 -4.53 -23.36
C ALA A 178 0.50 -5.35 -24.61
N LEU A 179 -0.75 -5.26 -25.02
CA LEU A 179 -1.21 -5.71 -26.32
C LEU A 179 -1.55 -4.48 -27.16
N TYR A 180 -1.03 -4.44 -28.40
CA TYR A 180 -1.28 -3.35 -29.34
C TYR A 180 -2.11 -3.83 -30.51
N PHE A 181 -3.10 -3.03 -30.90
CA PHE A 181 -3.98 -3.24 -32.02
C PHE A 181 -3.92 -2.02 -32.95
N ALA A 182 -3.51 -2.21 -34.19
CA ALA A 182 -3.16 -1.11 -35.11
C ALA A 182 -4.35 -0.34 -35.65
N ASP A 183 -5.58 -0.93 -35.69
CA ASP A 183 -6.70 -0.38 -36.46
C ASP A 183 -8.01 -0.25 -35.68
N GLY A 184 -8.65 0.91 -35.88
CA GLY A 184 -10.03 1.18 -35.49
C GLY A 184 -11.09 0.42 -36.30
N TYR A 185 -10.73 -0.40 -37.25
CA TYR A 185 -11.66 -1.24 -37.97
C TYR A 185 -12.22 -2.40 -37.16
N ALA A 186 -11.53 -2.80 -36.13
CA ALA A 186 -12.09 -3.68 -35.10
C ALA A 186 -13.28 -3.05 -34.34
N LEU A 187 -13.56 -1.77 -34.54
CA LEU A 187 -14.61 -0.96 -33.93
C LEU A 187 -15.90 -0.89 -34.75
N ALA A 188 -15.90 -1.27 -35.98
CA ALA A 188 -17.04 -1.05 -36.88
C ALA A 188 -18.28 -1.90 -36.53
N GLY A 189 -18.17 -2.89 -35.66
CA GLY A 189 -19.30 -3.62 -35.06
C GLY A 189 -19.90 -3.00 -33.82
N LEU A 190 -19.29 -1.95 -33.26
CA LEU A 190 -19.71 -1.32 -31.99
C LEU A 190 -20.39 0.01 -32.31
N ALA A 191 -21.70 0.01 -32.27
CA ALA A 191 -22.62 1.14 -32.21
C ALA A 191 -22.03 2.48 -32.68
N GLN A 192 -22.01 2.72 -33.99
CA GLN A 192 -22.05 4.09 -34.45
C GLN A 192 -23.38 4.72 -33.97
N PRO A 193 -23.38 5.98 -33.53
CA PRO A 193 -24.62 6.70 -33.38
C PRO A 193 -25.34 6.67 -34.73
N ALA A 194 -26.63 6.42 -34.71
CA ALA A 194 -27.51 6.14 -35.87
C ALA A 194 -27.62 7.26 -36.94
N SER A 195 -26.55 8.00 -37.24
CA SER A 195 -26.55 9.17 -38.12
C SER A 195 -25.54 9.17 -39.28
N SER A 196 -24.86 8.06 -39.56
CA SER A 196 -24.04 7.97 -40.79
C SER A 196 -24.51 6.82 -41.68
N PRO A 197 -24.86 7.08 -42.93
CA PRO A 197 -25.22 6.02 -43.87
C PRO A 197 -23.96 5.24 -44.25
N CYS A 198 -23.81 4.03 -43.74
CA CYS A 198 -22.79 3.08 -44.16
C CYS A 198 -23.29 2.39 -45.43
N SER A 199 -22.50 2.34 -46.48
CA SER A 199 -22.83 1.56 -47.68
C SER A 199 -22.72 0.06 -47.35
N ALA A 200 -23.60 -0.76 -47.92
CA ALA A 200 -23.64 -2.22 -47.72
C ALA A 200 -22.30 -2.93 -48.01
N ASP A 201 -21.51 -2.38 -48.94
CA ASP A 201 -20.20 -2.91 -49.33
C ASP A 201 -19.11 -2.70 -48.25
N ALA A 202 -19.32 -1.78 -47.30
CA ALA A 202 -18.42 -1.55 -46.18
C ALA A 202 -18.67 -2.53 -45.01
N GLU A 203 -19.92 -3.02 -44.87
CA GLU A 203 -20.29 -3.97 -43.80
C GLU A 203 -19.65 -5.35 -44.00
N GLU A 204 -19.59 -5.85 -45.24
CA GLU A 204 -19.02 -7.17 -45.57
C GLU A 204 -17.49 -7.19 -45.42
N ALA A 205 -16.81 -6.09 -45.76
CA ALA A 205 -15.37 -5.92 -45.59
C ALA A 205 -14.95 -5.75 -44.11
N VAL A 206 -15.87 -5.35 -43.24
CA VAL A 206 -15.70 -5.14 -41.80
C VAL A 206 -15.77 -6.44 -40.99
N LEU A 207 -16.58 -7.42 -41.46
CA LEU A 207 -16.77 -8.71 -40.81
C LEU A 207 -15.53 -9.63 -40.88
N GLU A 208 -14.65 -9.44 -41.85
CA GLU A 208 -13.38 -10.22 -41.96
C GLU A 208 -12.19 -9.62 -41.21
N ARG A 209 -12.28 -8.40 -40.68
CA ARG A 209 -11.17 -7.69 -40.05
C ARG A 209 -11.25 -7.72 -38.52
N ASP A 210 -10.36 -8.43 -37.97
CA ASP A 210 -9.95 -8.55 -36.57
C ASP A 210 -11.05 -8.48 -35.49
N SER A 211 -11.75 -9.61 -35.32
CA SER A 211 -12.76 -9.85 -34.28
C SER A 211 -12.23 -9.75 -32.84
N LYS A 212 -10.98 -9.30 -32.59
CA LYS A 212 -10.34 -9.32 -31.28
C LYS A 212 -10.92 -8.33 -30.29
N LEU A 213 -11.45 -7.20 -30.77
CA LEU A 213 -12.01 -6.13 -29.91
C LEU A 213 -13.55 -6.06 -29.96
N THR A 214 -14.22 -7.04 -30.51
CA THR A 214 -15.70 -7.10 -30.53
C THR A 214 -16.26 -7.20 -29.09
N GLY A 215 -17.41 -6.58 -28.86
CA GLY A 215 -18.10 -6.55 -27.57
C GLY A 215 -17.65 -5.46 -26.63
N LEU A 216 -16.52 -4.80 -26.87
CA LEU A 216 -15.99 -3.77 -25.98
C LEU A 216 -16.79 -2.45 -26.04
N PRO A 217 -17.13 -1.80 -24.90
CA PRO A 217 -17.81 -0.51 -24.87
C PRO A 217 -16.96 0.63 -25.48
N VAL A 218 -17.63 1.67 -25.98
CA VAL A 218 -16.97 2.83 -26.63
C VAL A 218 -16.02 3.55 -25.69
N ASP A 219 -16.37 3.69 -24.43
CA ASP A 219 -15.53 4.31 -23.39
C ASP A 219 -14.27 3.48 -23.08
N ALA A 220 -14.38 2.15 -23.05
CA ALA A 220 -13.22 1.27 -22.93
C ALA A 220 -12.27 1.42 -24.13
N LEU A 221 -12.82 1.51 -25.33
CA LEU A 221 -12.03 1.70 -26.54
C LEU A 221 -11.36 3.09 -26.55
N ALA A 222 -12.05 4.14 -26.10
CA ALA A 222 -11.46 5.47 -25.94
C ALA A 222 -10.30 5.45 -24.92
N MET A 223 -10.44 4.72 -23.82
CA MET A 223 -9.38 4.54 -22.82
C MET A 223 -8.17 3.81 -23.42
N PHE A 224 -8.36 2.76 -24.21
CA PHE A 224 -7.27 2.04 -24.89
C PHE A 224 -6.58 2.88 -25.95
N ALA A 225 -7.33 3.72 -26.68
CA ALA A 225 -6.78 4.66 -27.65
C ALA A 225 -5.92 5.73 -26.97
N ALA A 226 -6.42 6.33 -25.89
CA ALA A 226 -5.67 7.30 -25.11
C ALA A 226 -4.36 6.70 -24.51
N ALA A 227 -4.40 5.44 -24.09
CA ALA A 227 -3.22 4.74 -23.60
C ALA A 227 -2.17 4.49 -24.70
N ALA A 228 -2.58 4.27 -25.93
CA ALA A 228 -1.66 4.17 -27.08
C ALA A 228 -1.09 5.54 -27.46
N GLU A 229 -1.94 6.58 -27.49
CA GLU A 229 -1.55 7.95 -27.81
C GLU A 229 -0.53 8.51 -26.80
N ALA A 230 -0.68 8.21 -25.52
CA ALA A 230 0.28 8.59 -24.47
C ALA A 230 1.71 8.08 -24.74
N GLU A 231 1.85 7.00 -25.51
CA GLU A 231 3.14 6.46 -25.98
C GLU A 231 3.51 6.89 -27.42
N GLY A 232 2.78 7.83 -28.00
CA GLY A 232 3.01 8.28 -29.37
C GLY A 232 2.65 7.24 -30.43
N LYS A 233 1.78 6.25 -30.10
CA LYS A 233 1.35 5.18 -31.01
C LYS A 233 -0.08 5.42 -31.47
N THR A 234 -0.39 4.97 -32.69
CA THR A 234 -1.77 4.93 -33.20
C THR A 234 -2.42 3.60 -32.87
N GLY A 235 -3.77 3.57 -32.77
CA GLY A 235 -4.52 2.36 -32.45
C GLY A 235 -4.84 2.25 -30.95
N TYR A 236 -4.74 1.05 -30.39
CA TYR A 236 -5.21 0.72 -29.05
C TYR A 236 -4.13 0.00 -28.26
N LYS A 237 -3.92 0.40 -27.01
CA LYS A 237 -3.06 -0.30 -26.03
C LYS A 237 -3.95 -0.89 -24.93
N ILE A 238 -3.86 -2.19 -24.72
CA ILE A 238 -4.53 -2.90 -23.61
C ILE A 238 -3.44 -3.40 -22.67
N GLY A 239 -3.43 -2.87 -21.43
CA GLY A 239 -2.53 -3.29 -20.34
C GLY A 239 -3.23 -4.17 -19.32
N LEU A 240 -2.54 -4.50 -18.22
CA LEU A 240 -3.10 -5.27 -17.10
C LEU A 240 -3.65 -4.41 -15.96
N GLN A 241 -3.67 -3.09 -16.10
CA GLN A 241 -4.34 -2.21 -15.14
C GLN A 241 -5.80 -2.61 -15.02
N ILE A 242 -6.35 -2.56 -13.82
CA ILE A 242 -7.68 -3.06 -13.49
C ILE A 242 -8.77 -2.57 -14.47
N PRO A 243 -8.85 -1.29 -14.87
CA PRO A 243 -9.86 -0.84 -15.82
C PRO A 243 -9.75 -1.52 -17.18
N HIS A 244 -8.52 -1.72 -17.69
CA HIS A 244 -8.27 -2.41 -18.95
C HIS A 244 -8.65 -3.89 -18.86
N TYR A 245 -8.17 -4.56 -17.80
CA TYR A 245 -8.44 -5.97 -17.56
C TYR A 245 -9.95 -6.27 -17.45
N LEU A 246 -10.66 -5.50 -16.61
CA LEU A 246 -12.08 -5.69 -16.39
C LEU A 246 -12.90 -5.42 -17.65
N ALA A 247 -12.58 -4.38 -18.43
CA ALA A 247 -13.27 -4.08 -19.68
C ALA A 247 -13.18 -5.28 -20.65
N VAL A 248 -11.99 -5.87 -20.82
CA VAL A 248 -11.82 -7.05 -21.68
C VAL A 248 -12.55 -8.26 -21.10
N MET A 249 -12.41 -8.54 -19.80
CA MET A 249 -12.99 -9.75 -19.20
C MET A 249 -14.52 -9.72 -19.19
N GLN A 250 -15.13 -8.54 -19.00
CA GLN A 250 -16.58 -8.40 -18.89
C GLN A 250 -17.29 -8.28 -20.24
N TYR A 251 -16.64 -7.62 -21.21
CA TYR A 251 -17.34 -7.19 -22.42
C TYR A 251 -16.80 -7.78 -23.73
N SER A 252 -15.53 -8.20 -23.79
CA SER A 252 -14.99 -8.72 -25.05
C SER A 252 -15.65 -10.03 -25.44
N ASP A 253 -16.15 -10.13 -26.67
CA ASP A 253 -16.65 -11.39 -27.23
C ASP A 253 -15.52 -12.37 -27.55
N ASN A 254 -14.29 -11.87 -27.74
CA ASN A 254 -13.14 -12.68 -28.10
C ASN A 254 -12.60 -13.49 -26.89
N ARG A 255 -12.96 -14.80 -26.89
CA ARG A 255 -12.53 -15.72 -25.83
C ARG A 255 -10.99 -15.84 -25.73
N ALA A 256 -10.30 -15.84 -26.89
CA ALA A 256 -8.84 -15.99 -26.90
C ALA A 256 -8.15 -14.76 -26.30
N LEU A 257 -8.67 -13.54 -26.53
CA LEU A 257 -8.19 -12.32 -25.90
C LEU A 257 -8.43 -12.37 -24.38
N ARG A 258 -9.64 -12.77 -23.95
CA ARG A 258 -9.91 -12.94 -22.50
C ARG A 258 -8.98 -13.96 -21.86
N GLU A 259 -8.72 -15.10 -22.51
CA GLU A 259 -7.79 -16.11 -22.03
C GLU A 259 -6.36 -15.56 -21.92
N GLN A 260 -5.88 -14.81 -22.90
CA GLN A 260 -4.57 -14.19 -22.90
C GLN A 260 -4.43 -13.18 -21.74
N MET A 261 -5.44 -12.31 -21.61
CA MET A 261 -5.49 -11.33 -20.52
C MET A 261 -5.56 -12.01 -19.14
N TYR A 262 -6.40 -13.03 -19.00
CA TYR A 262 -6.52 -13.79 -17.76
C TYR A 262 -5.19 -14.43 -17.35
N LYS A 263 -4.55 -15.15 -18.27
CA LYS A 263 -3.25 -15.78 -18.02
C LYS A 263 -2.21 -14.75 -17.61
N ALA A 264 -2.07 -13.67 -18.37
CA ALA A 264 -1.12 -12.61 -18.05
C ALA A 264 -1.39 -11.99 -16.66
N TYR A 265 -2.68 -11.75 -16.33
CA TYR A 265 -3.07 -11.16 -15.06
C TYR A 265 -2.79 -12.07 -13.86
N VAL A 266 -3.15 -13.35 -13.94
CA VAL A 266 -3.02 -14.28 -12.80
C VAL A 266 -1.60 -14.82 -12.61
N THR A 267 -0.74 -14.75 -13.62
CA THR A 267 0.65 -15.22 -13.56
C THR A 267 1.67 -14.08 -13.41
N ARG A 268 1.21 -12.81 -13.35
CA ARG A 268 2.14 -11.70 -13.18
C ARG A 268 2.88 -11.78 -11.86
N ALA A 269 4.13 -11.40 -11.85
CA ALA A 269 5.03 -11.44 -10.70
C ALA A 269 5.08 -12.81 -10.00
N SER A 270 5.01 -13.89 -10.77
CA SER A 270 5.12 -15.27 -10.30
C SER A 270 6.19 -16.04 -11.09
N GLU A 271 6.44 -17.28 -10.69
CA GLU A 271 7.37 -18.21 -11.37
C GLU A 271 6.99 -18.52 -12.83
N LEU A 272 5.76 -18.16 -13.24
CA LEU A 272 5.26 -18.33 -14.61
C LEU A 272 5.44 -17.06 -15.47
N GLY A 273 5.92 -15.98 -14.88
CA GLY A 273 6.15 -14.69 -15.52
C GLY A 273 7.64 -14.38 -15.76
N ASP A 274 8.00 -13.08 -15.70
CA ASP A 274 9.41 -12.67 -15.75
C ASP A 274 10.11 -13.05 -14.43
N ALA A 275 11.15 -13.85 -14.53
CA ALA A 275 11.94 -14.34 -13.37
C ALA A 275 12.53 -13.19 -12.52
N LYS A 276 12.73 -12.00 -13.10
CA LYS A 276 13.23 -10.83 -12.35
C LYS A 276 12.17 -10.24 -11.42
N LEU A 277 10.90 -10.47 -11.71
CA LEU A 277 9.75 -9.95 -10.98
C LEU A 277 9.04 -11.04 -10.16
N ASP A 278 9.61 -12.26 -10.10
CA ASP A 278 9.02 -13.39 -9.38
C ASP A 278 9.00 -13.14 -7.86
N ASN A 279 7.81 -13.16 -7.27
CA ASN A 279 7.57 -12.96 -5.85
C ASN A 279 7.56 -14.25 -5.03
N THR A 280 7.80 -15.42 -5.63
CA THR A 280 7.73 -16.71 -4.92
C THR A 280 8.64 -16.77 -3.70
N ALA A 281 9.88 -16.29 -3.84
CA ALA A 281 10.83 -16.23 -2.72
C ALA A 281 10.41 -15.20 -1.66
N ASN A 282 9.90 -14.04 -2.08
CA ASN A 282 9.39 -12.99 -1.18
C ASN A 282 8.21 -13.50 -0.35
N ILE A 283 7.25 -14.16 -0.98
CA ILE A 283 6.08 -14.77 -0.30
C ILE A 283 6.54 -15.75 0.76
N LYS A 284 7.44 -16.68 0.38
CA LYS A 284 7.95 -17.68 1.32
C LYS A 284 8.61 -17.02 2.53
N ARG A 285 9.47 -16.03 2.30
CA ARG A 285 10.18 -15.34 3.38
C ARG A 285 9.25 -14.51 4.26
N ILE A 286 8.27 -13.83 3.70
CA ILE A 286 7.24 -13.08 4.45
C ILE A 286 6.46 -14.03 5.37
N LEU A 287 6.08 -15.23 4.91
CA LEU A 287 5.40 -16.22 5.74
C LEU A 287 6.29 -16.77 6.86
N GLU A 288 7.58 -16.97 6.59
CA GLU A 288 8.55 -17.38 7.62
C GLU A 288 8.71 -16.30 8.69
N ILE A 289 8.79 -15.03 8.30
CA ILE A 289 8.86 -13.89 9.23
C ILE A 289 7.59 -13.84 10.08
N ALA A 290 6.41 -13.90 9.47
CA ALA A 290 5.13 -13.88 10.18
C ALA A 290 5.02 -15.02 11.23
N ALA A 291 5.54 -16.20 10.92
CA ALA A 291 5.61 -17.31 11.88
C ALA A 291 6.59 -17.02 13.04
N GLN A 292 7.77 -16.46 12.76
CA GLN A 292 8.77 -16.13 13.78
C GLN A 292 8.26 -15.02 14.71
N GLU A 293 7.65 -13.96 14.18
CA GLU A 293 7.04 -12.88 14.96
C GLU A 293 5.95 -13.41 15.89
N SER A 294 5.07 -14.28 15.37
CA SER A 294 4.00 -14.88 16.17
C SER A 294 4.56 -15.68 17.34
N GLN A 295 5.61 -16.47 17.12
CA GLN A 295 6.27 -17.25 18.16
C GLN A 295 6.95 -16.36 19.21
N LEU A 296 7.66 -15.31 18.78
CA LEU A 296 8.29 -14.34 19.71
C LEU A 296 7.26 -13.68 20.61
N LEU A 297 6.08 -13.36 20.09
CA LEU A 297 4.99 -12.71 20.83
C LEU A 297 4.10 -13.72 21.60
N GLY A 298 4.40 -15.02 21.54
CA GLY A 298 3.68 -16.06 22.29
C GLY A 298 2.38 -16.56 21.65
N PHE A 299 2.14 -16.25 20.37
CA PHE A 299 1.00 -16.79 19.62
C PHE A 299 1.33 -18.13 18.96
N ALA A 300 0.35 -19.00 18.84
CA ALA A 300 0.54 -20.29 18.18
C ALA A 300 0.78 -20.15 16.66
N ASN A 301 0.22 -19.11 16.04
CA ASN A 301 0.36 -18.85 14.60
C ASN A 301 -0.01 -17.39 14.27
N TYR A 302 0.32 -16.98 13.05
CA TYR A 302 0.05 -15.62 12.58
C TYR A 302 -1.44 -15.27 12.52
N ALA A 303 -2.33 -16.23 12.29
CA ALA A 303 -3.77 -15.95 12.26
C ALA A 303 -4.27 -15.47 13.63
N GLU A 304 -3.81 -16.08 14.71
CA GLU A 304 -4.13 -15.64 16.08
C GLU A 304 -3.54 -14.25 16.38
N LEU A 305 -2.27 -14.03 16.03
CA LEU A 305 -1.64 -12.71 16.17
C LEU A 305 -2.41 -11.64 15.39
N ALA A 306 -2.76 -11.90 14.14
CA ALA A 306 -3.50 -10.97 13.29
C ALA A 306 -4.90 -10.66 13.83
N LEU A 307 -5.55 -11.57 14.54
CA LEU A 307 -6.86 -11.36 15.14
C LEU A 307 -6.84 -10.57 16.45
N ALA A 308 -5.69 -10.46 17.12
CA ALA A 308 -5.58 -9.74 18.40
C ALA A 308 -6.08 -8.28 18.34
N THR A 309 -6.09 -7.67 17.16
CA THR A 309 -6.59 -6.30 16.93
C THR A 309 -7.93 -6.26 16.17
N LYS A 310 -8.55 -7.39 15.88
CA LYS A 310 -9.77 -7.51 15.05
C LYS A 310 -11.02 -7.75 15.91
N MET A 311 -12.18 -7.76 15.26
CA MET A 311 -13.47 -8.07 15.90
C MET A 311 -13.67 -9.57 16.15
N ALA A 312 -13.12 -10.41 15.27
CA ALA A 312 -13.15 -11.86 15.47
C ALA A 312 -12.06 -12.27 16.46
N GLU A 313 -12.40 -13.09 17.43
CA GLU A 313 -11.49 -13.50 18.51
C GLU A 313 -10.63 -14.72 18.13
N THR A 314 -11.16 -15.58 17.26
CA THR A 314 -10.46 -16.82 16.88
C THR A 314 -10.54 -17.11 15.37
N PRO A 315 -9.54 -17.84 14.80
CA PRO A 315 -9.62 -18.31 13.43
C PRO A 315 -10.86 -19.17 13.13
N ASP A 316 -11.35 -19.91 14.13
CA ASP A 316 -12.55 -20.74 13.99
C ASP A 316 -13.82 -19.89 13.81
N GLN A 317 -13.94 -18.75 14.51
CA GLN A 317 -15.04 -17.81 14.27
C GLN A 317 -15.04 -17.30 12.82
N VAL A 318 -13.86 -16.92 12.30
CA VAL A 318 -13.73 -16.48 10.90
C VAL A 318 -14.14 -17.58 9.94
N THR A 319 -13.66 -18.80 10.17
CA THR A 319 -13.97 -19.97 9.32
C THR A 319 -15.46 -20.31 9.38
N ALA A 320 -16.08 -20.24 10.55
CA ALA A 320 -17.50 -20.50 10.72
C ALA A 320 -18.37 -19.43 10.02
N PHE A 321 -17.93 -18.16 10.05
CA PHE A 321 -18.62 -17.07 9.35
C PHE A 321 -18.56 -17.23 7.81
N LEU A 322 -17.46 -17.75 7.28
CA LEU A 322 -17.25 -17.90 5.83
C LEU A 322 -17.94 -19.16 5.24
N ARG A 323 -18.41 -20.08 6.05
CA ARG A 323 -19.13 -21.32 5.64
C ARG A 323 -20.64 -21.12 5.59
#